data_40fe914eb76b4e6bdb5d63bd1adaca3d
#
_entry.id   40fe914eb76b4e6bdb5d63bd1adaca3d
#
_cell.length_a   1.000
_cell.length_b   1.000
_cell.length_c   1.000
_cell.angle_alpha   90.00
_cell.angle_beta   90.00
_cell.angle_gamma   90.00
#
_symmetry.space_group_name_H-M   'P 1'
#
loop_
_entity.id
_entity.type
_entity.pdbx_description
1 polymer ?
#
loop_
_entity_poly.entity_id
_entity_poly.type
_entity_poly.pdbx_seq_one_letter_code
_entity_poly.pdbx_strand_id
1 'polypeptide(L)'
;MLYKQTVNLPIIFQLDEDNIDKIGFHLKRNFLNFRNVVVLSGVNFSYPIAKKMCDENKWQHISIDEDANHELVNKLKHEILKERYNLIIGVGGGNIIDIGKRISFLTNINFIAAPTIISNDGLISPISVIRNADGIRESLPGQMPMGIVVDLSIIAQSPEKYLKASAGDILTNLSATNDWVLAYENNGDKINDIAYHLSRNSALNLIYFSNVDFGYKPFIKQIVQGQLYSGLAMALAGESRPCSGSEHLISHALDFMKLTNGVLHGTQVASISLFSLFLQNKLNEETIAYARNVDIPFCFHDLAIEIKENLTLIYQLSQRMRPGRFTVLDTITEEEFIYKYNEYCLFVKEQFPGETQNRIKPVAVDK
;
A
#
# COMPACT_ATOMS: atom_id res chain seq x y z
N MET A 1 -20.98 -22.30 9.93
CA MET A 1 -20.36 -21.54 11.04
C MET A 1 -20.54 -20.05 10.73
N LEU A 2 -21.34 -19.33 11.48
CA LEU A 2 -21.56 -17.89 11.24
C LEU A 2 -20.24 -17.15 11.52
N TYR A 3 -19.76 -16.39 10.56
CA TYR A 3 -18.60 -15.51 10.71
C TYR A 3 -18.84 -14.55 11.89
N LYS A 4 -18.07 -14.70 12.96
CA LYS A 4 -18.14 -13.84 14.16
C LYS A 4 -17.26 -12.58 14.04
N GLN A 5 -16.83 -12.23 12.86
CA GLN A 5 -15.96 -11.08 12.67
C GLN A 5 -16.81 -9.86 12.27
N THR A 6 -16.79 -8.83 13.09
CA THR A 6 -17.37 -7.53 12.70
C THR A 6 -16.38 -6.83 11.77
N VAL A 7 -16.78 -6.58 10.55
CA VAL A 7 -16.00 -5.82 9.57
C VAL A 7 -16.60 -4.42 9.48
N ASN A 8 -15.78 -3.42 9.76
CA ASN A 8 -16.17 -2.03 9.54
C ASN A 8 -15.91 -1.69 8.07
N LEU A 9 -16.97 -1.37 7.34
CA LEU A 9 -16.88 -0.91 5.95
C LEU A 9 -17.17 0.60 5.88
N PRO A 10 -16.59 1.32 4.92
CA PRO A 10 -16.91 2.73 4.72
C PRO A 10 -18.38 2.92 4.38
N ILE A 11 -19.04 3.85 5.06
CA ILE A 11 -20.43 4.25 4.77
C ILE A 11 -20.46 5.24 3.60
N ILE A 12 -19.43 6.09 3.48
CA ILE A 12 -19.25 7.03 2.39
C ILE A 12 -18.13 6.52 1.49
N PHE A 13 -18.44 6.36 0.23
CA PHE A 13 -17.49 5.97 -0.79
C PHE A 13 -17.73 6.81 -2.05
N GLN A 14 -16.87 7.78 -2.25
CA GLN A 14 -16.97 8.70 -3.38
C GLN A 14 -15.65 8.71 -4.16
N LEU A 15 -15.76 8.48 -5.45
CA LEU A 15 -14.64 8.45 -6.39
C LEU A 15 -15.10 9.15 -7.68
N ASP A 16 -14.85 10.44 -7.75
CA ASP A 16 -15.28 11.29 -8.87
C ASP A 16 -14.38 12.51 -8.99
N GLU A 17 -14.56 13.32 -10.02
CA GLU A 17 -13.91 14.61 -10.18
C GLU A 17 -14.59 15.69 -9.32
N ASP A 18 -13.81 16.70 -8.91
CA ASP A 18 -14.27 17.88 -8.16
C ASP A 18 -15.14 17.52 -6.94
N ASN A 19 -14.65 16.59 -6.14
CA ASN A 19 -15.43 15.91 -5.11
C ASN A 19 -14.95 16.17 -3.67
N ILE A 20 -13.69 16.58 -3.50
CA ILE A 20 -13.07 16.68 -2.17
C ILE A 20 -13.69 17.76 -1.29
N ASP A 21 -14.14 18.86 -1.88
CA ASP A 21 -14.82 19.94 -1.16
C ASP A 21 -16.29 19.62 -0.84
N LYS A 22 -16.84 18.56 -1.41
CA LYS A 22 -18.21 18.09 -1.19
C LYS A 22 -18.41 17.18 0.01
N ILE A 23 -17.36 16.97 0.87
CA ILE A 23 -17.48 16.09 2.04
C ILE A 23 -18.65 16.50 2.95
N GLY A 24 -18.84 17.80 3.20
CA GLY A 24 -19.97 18.30 3.99
C GLY A 24 -21.33 17.95 3.37
N PHE A 25 -21.45 17.96 2.04
CA PHE A 25 -22.65 17.50 1.33
C PHE A 25 -22.84 15.98 1.48
N HIS A 26 -21.79 15.18 1.33
CA HIS A 26 -21.87 13.73 1.49
C HIS A 26 -22.28 13.32 2.90
N LEU A 27 -21.79 14.02 3.92
CA LEU A 27 -22.21 13.80 5.31
C LEU A 27 -23.73 14.04 5.45
N LYS A 28 -24.23 15.18 5.00
CA LYS A 28 -25.65 15.53 5.08
C LYS A 28 -26.52 14.54 4.30
N ARG A 29 -26.13 14.16 3.08
CA ARG A 29 -26.85 13.21 2.23
C ARG A 29 -26.99 11.82 2.89
N ASN A 30 -26.01 11.41 3.68
CA ASN A 30 -26.03 10.14 4.41
C ASN A 30 -26.59 10.27 5.84
N PHE A 31 -27.24 11.39 6.17
CA PHE A 31 -27.82 11.67 7.48
C PHE A 31 -26.80 11.63 8.62
N LEU A 32 -25.52 11.87 8.33
CA LEU A 32 -24.44 11.91 9.28
C LEU A 32 -24.26 13.36 9.79
N ASN A 33 -24.58 13.58 11.03
CA ASN A 33 -24.52 14.92 11.64
C ASN A 33 -23.44 14.98 12.71
N PHE A 34 -22.28 15.57 12.37
CA PHE A 34 -21.17 15.82 13.29
C PHE A 34 -21.14 17.32 13.65
N ARG A 35 -21.11 17.60 14.95
CA ARG A 35 -21.13 18.98 15.46
C ARG A 35 -19.76 19.60 15.59
N ASN A 36 -18.76 18.78 15.86
CA ASN A 36 -17.40 19.24 16.15
C ASN A 36 -16.41 18.46 15.29
N VAL A 37 -16.01 19.05 14.18
CA VAL A 37 -15.20 18.44 13.14
C VAL A 37 -13.82 19.08 13.09
N VAL A 38 -12.77 18.28 12.98
CA VAL A 38 -11.39 18.72 12.73
C VAL A 38 -10.90 18.14 11.42
N VAL A 39 -10.25 18.99 10.62
CA VAL A 39 -9.57 18.62 9.38
C VAL A 39 -8.07 18.66 9.62
N LEU A 40 -7.41 17.54 9.37
CA LEU A 40 -5.94 17.42 9.39
C LEU A 40 -5.42 17.56 7.96
N SER A 41 -4.38 18.36 7.74
CA SER A 41 -3.70 18.44 6.44
C SER A 41 -2.21 18.63 6.59
N GLY A 42 -1.45 18.42 5.49
CA GLY A 42 -0.09 18.91 5.38
C GLY A 42 -0.06 20.44 5.21
N VAL A 43 1.13 21.02 5.23
CA VAL A 43 1.35 22.48 5.13
C VAL A 43 1.44 23.00 3.68
N ASN A 44 1.60 22.11 2.70
CA ASN A 44 1.82 22.46 1.29
C ASN A 44 0.54 22.26 0.46
N PHE A 45 0.55 21.34 -0.48
CA PHE A 45 -0.51 21.11 -1.47
C PHE A 45 -1.91 20.89 -0.85
N SER A 46 -2.02 20.15 0.24
CA SER A 46 -3.30 19.85 0.89
C SER A 46 -3.81 20.97 1.79
N TYR A 47 -2.95 21.93 2.19
CA TYR A 47 -3.33 23.04 3.06
C TYR A 47 -4.45 23.92 2.48
N PRO A 48 -4.34 24.50 1.27
CA PRO A 48 -5.39 25.35 0.70
C PRO A 48 -6.69 24.58 0.49
N ILE A 49 -6.63 23.29 0.17
CA ILE A 49 -7.82 22.44 0.00
C ILE A 49 -8.55 22.29 1.33
N ALA A 50 -7.82 21.91 2.38
CA ALA A 50 -8.38 21.74 3.73
C ALA A 50 -8.90 23.06 4.29
N LYS A 51 -8.18 24.17 4.07
CA LYS A 51 -8.59 25.49 4.55
C LYS A 51 -9.90 25.92 3.89
N LYS A 52 -10.03 25.81 2.57
CA LYS A 52 -11.29 26.08 1.85
C LYS A 52 -12.44 25.27 2.43
N MET A 53 -12.24 23.96 2.60
CA MET A 53 -13.25 23.06 3.19
C MET A 53 -13.67 23.49 4.60
N CYS A 54 -12.72 23.90 5.44
CA CYS A 54 -13.00 24.39 6.79
C CYS A 54 -13.79 25.72 6.80
N ASP A 55 -13.40 26.67 5.95
CA ASP A 55 -14.07 27.97 5.85
C ASP A 55 -15.54 27.81 5.40
N GLU A 56 -15.82 26.93 4.42
CA GLU A 56 -17.16 26.66 3.91
C GLU A 56 -18.07 25.94 4.91
N ASN A 57 -17.49 25.03 5.72
CA ASN A 57 -18.28 24.20 6.65
C ASN A 57 -18.18 24.67 8.13
N LYS A 58 -17.38 25.69 8.43
CA LYS A 58 -17.06 26.19 9.78
C LYS A 58 -16.42 25.10 10.65
N TRP A 59 -15.51 24.32 10.07
CA TRP A 59 -14.74 23.28 10.73
C TRP A 59 -13.39 23.80 11.23
N GLN A 60 -12.79 23.12 12.19
CA GLN A 60 -11.45 23.45 12.66
C GLN A 60 -10.40 22.81 11.76
N HIS A 61 -9.25 23.47 11.63
CA HIS A 61 -8.14 23.03 10.81
C HIS A 61 -6.85 22.92 11.62
N ILE A 62 -6.17 21.79 11.50
CA ILE A 62 -4.84 21.56 12.05
C ILE A 62 -3.93 21.18 10.88
N SER A 63 -2.92 22.01 10.64
CA SER A 63 -1.86 21.72 9.65
C SER A 63 -0.68 21.02 10.31
N ILE A 64 -0.11 20.03 9.64
CA ILE A 64 0.95 19.14 10.11
C ILE A 64 2.14 19.26 9.17
N ASP A 65 3.30 19.64 9.72
CA ASP A 65 4.58 19.78 9.01
C ASP A 65 5.62 18.74 9.46
N GLU A 66 5.16 17.67 10.10
CA GLU A 66 6.00 16.62 10.64
C GLU A 66 5.64 15.27 10.04
N ASP A 67 6.62 14.36 9.97
CA ASP A 67 6.36 12.94 9.65
C ASP A 67 5.52 12.27 10.76
N ALA A 68 4.70 11.31 10.35
CA ALA A 68 3.89 10.51 11.28
C ALA A 68 4.80 9.75 12.27
N ASN A 69 4.80 10.19 13.52
CA ASN A 69 5.55 9.58 14.61
C ASN A 69 4.68 9.47 15.88
N HIS A 70 5.15 8.69 16.84
CA HIS A 70 4.40 8.43 18.07
C HIS A 70 4.14 9.68 18.91
N GLU A 71 5.09 10.61 18.97
CA GLU A 71 4.97 11.85 19.74
C GLU A 71 3.89 12.75 19.17
N LEU A 72 3.93 12.99 17.85
CA LEU A 72 2.92 13.77 17.15
C LEU A 72 1.52 13.17 17.27
N VAL A 73 1.39 11.85 17.08
CA VAL A 73 0.10 11.15 17.24
C VAL A 73 -0.44 11.35 18.67
N ASN A 74 0.41 11.22 19.69
CA ASN A 74 -0.02 11.42 21.08
C ASN A 74 -0.40 12.87 21.36
N LYS A 75 0.36 13.86 20.88
CA LYS A 75 0.06 15.29 20.99
C LYS A 75 -1.31 15.60 20.39
N LEU A 76 -1.53 15.21 19.11
CA LEU A 76 -2.79 15.46 18.41
C LEU A 76 -3.97 14.72 19.06
N LYS A 77 -3.77 13.48 19.51
CA LYS A 77 -4.80 12.73 20.25
C LYS A 77 -5.28 13.50 21.48
N HIS A 78 -4.36 14.06 22.29
CA HIS A 78 -4.73 14.84 23.47
C HIS A 78 -5.49 16.11 23.11
N GLU A 79 -5.07 16.83 22.08
CA GLU A 79 -5.76 18.03 21.59
C GLU A 79 -7.17 17.69 21.09
N ILE A 80 -7.31 16.65 20.27
CA ILE A 80 -8.58 16.21 19.71
C ILE A 80 -9.58 15.82 20.81
N LEU A 81 -9.14 15.12 21.84
CA LEU A 81 -9.98 14.73 22.97
C LEU A 81 -10.35 15.95 23.84
N LYS A 82 -9.42 16.87 24.10
CA LYS A 82 -9.64 18.08 24.88
C LYS A 82 -10.70 18.96 24.25
N GLU A 83 -10.63 19.16 22.94
CA GLU A 83 -11.57 19.97 22.16
C GLU A 83 -12.86 19.21 21.81
N ARG A 84 -12.98 17.93 22.20
CA ARG A 84 -14.17 17.07 22.03
C ARG A 84 -14.61 16.93 20.56
N TYR A 85 -13.67 16.83 19.63
CA TYR A 85 -14.00 16.53 18.25
C TYR A 85 -14.66 15.16 18.14
N ASN A 86 -15.62 15.02 17.24
CA ASN A 86 -16.38 13.79 17.03
C ASN A 86 -16.27 13.26 15.58
N LEU A 87 -15.53 13.98 14.72
CA LEU A 87 -15.12 13.55 13.41
C LEU A 87 -13.74 14.13 13.10
N ILE A 88 -12.87 13.29 12.56
CA ILE A 88 -11.56 13.65 12.00
C ILE A 88 -11.63 13.47 10.48
N ILE A 89 -11.20 14.46 9.72
CA ILE A 89 -11.05 14.37 8.26
C ILE A 89 -9.57 14.56 7.94
N GLY A 90 -8.96 13.57 7.27
CA GLY A 90 -7.57 13.68 6.81
C GLY A 90 -7.52 14.07 5.33
N VAL A 91 -6.99 15.26 5.02
CA VAL A 91 -6.78 15.75 3.66
C VAL A 91 -5.30 15.76 3.37
N GLY A 92 -4.80 14.80 2.58
CA GLY A 92 -3.35 14.74 2.32
C GLY A 92 -2.86 13.41 1.78
N GLY A 93 -1.55 13.22 1.76
CA GLY A 93 -0.90 11.97 1.42
C GLY A 93 -0.94 10.95 2.57
N GLY A 94 -0.28 9.80 2.37
CA GLY A 94 -0.26 8.69 3.33
C GLY A 94 0.07 9.09 4.76
N ASN A 95 1.00 10.02 4.96
CA ASN A 95 1.37 10.53 6.29
C ASN A 95 0.17 11.09 7.07
N ILE A 96 -0.64 11.94 6.46
CA ILE A 96 -1.84 12.54 7.07
C ILE A 96 -2.92 11.49 7.30
N ILE A 97 -3.10 10.59 6.33
CA ILE A 97 -4.10 9.51 6.42
C ILE A 97 -3.73 8.54 7.55
N ASP A 98 -2.46 8.17 7.68
CA ASP A 98 -1.98 7.28 8.74
C ASP A 98 -2.12 7.89 10.14
N ILE A 99 -1.79 9.17 10.30
CA ILE A 99 -2.03 9.92 11.54
C ILE A 99 -3.53 9.89 11.89
N GLY A 100 -4.39 10.23 10.94
CA GLY A 100 -5.85 10.25 11.15
C GLY A 100 -6.40 8.88 11.53
N LYS A 101 -6.03 7.81 10.82
CA LYS A 101 -6.40 6.42 11.13
C LYS A 101 -5.92 5.99 12.53
N ARG A 102 -4.67 6.35 12.87
CA ARG A 102 -4.09 5.99 14.17
C ARG A 102 -4.80 6.69 15.33
N ILE A 103 -5.04 7.98 15.21
CA ILE A 103 -5.77 8.74 16.24
C ILE A 103 -7.21 8.22 16.38
N SER A 104 -7.90 7.99 15.26
CA SER A 104 -9.24 7.40 15.23
C SER A 104 -9.29 6.05 15.95
N PHE A 105 -8.32 5.15 15.70
CA PHE A 105 -8.19 3.88 16.41
C PHE A 105 -8.01 4.05 17.92
N LEU A 106 -7.16 4.99 18.34
CA LEU A 106 -6.85 5.22 19.75
C LEU A 106 -7.97 5.93 20.52
N THR A 107 -8.87 6.62 19.82
CA THR A 107 -9.93 7.46 20.44
C THR A 107 -11.34 6.97 20.15
N ASN A 108 -11.49 6.04 19.21
CA ASN A 108 -12.78 5.59 18.67
C ASN A 108 -13.61 6.75 18.05
N ILE A 109 -12.93 7.82 17.58
CA ILE A 109 -13.56 8.93 16.84
C ILE A 109 -13.61 8.55 15.34
N ASN A 110 -14.73 8.85 14.69
CA ASN A 110 -14.87 8.57 13.26
C ASN A 110 -13.83 9.29 12.40
N PHE A 111 -13.36 8.63 11.33
CA PHE A 111 -12.37 9.16 10.40
C PHE A 111 -12.87 9.13 8.95
N ILE A 112 -12.63 10.21 8.21
CA ILE A 112 -12.81 10.28 6.75
C ILE A 112 -11.46 10.51 6.11
N ALA A 113 -11.13 9.68 5.12
CA ALA A 113 -9.94 9.84 4.31
C ALA A 113 -10.27 10.62 3.02
N ALA A 114 -9.53 11.70 2.79
CA ALA A 114 -9.56 12.51 1.58
C ALA A 114 -8.14 12.63 1.01
N PRO A 115 -7.65 11.60 0.33
CA PRO A 115 -6.27 11.56 -0.16
C PRO A 115 -6.03 12.56 -1.28
N THR A 116 -4.87 13.18 -1.26
CA THR A 116 -4.37 14.02 -2.37
C THR A 116 -3.30 13.32 -3.20
N ILE A 117 -2.75 12.22 -2.68
CA ILE A 117 -1.78 11.34 -3.32
C ILE A 117 -2.10 9.91 -2.93
N ILE A 118 -1.94 8.97 -3.86
CA ILE A 118 -2.02 7.54 -3.61
C ILE A 118 -0.71 6.89 -4.00
N SER A 119 -0.19 5.99 -3.18
CA SER A 119 1.06 5.25 -3.47
C SER A 119 1.03 3.79 -3.02
N ASN A 120 0.04 3.43 -2.20
CA ASN A 120 -0.17 2.08 -1.67
C ASN A 120 -1.60 1.96 -1.10
N ASP A 121 -1.95 0.79 -0.58
CA ASP A 121 -3.25 0.46 0.03
C ASP A 121 -3.52 1.13 1.39
N GLY A 122 -2.56 1.88 1.93
CA GLY A 122 -2.67 2.62 3.18
C GLY A 122 -3.86 3.58 3.25
N LEU A 123 -4.45 3.93 2.11
CA LEU A 123 -5.63 4.76 1.99
C LEU A 123 -6.83 4.24 2.80
N ILE A 124 -7.06 2.94 2.81
CA ILE A 124 -8.26 2.31 3.35
C ILE A 124 -7.95 1.16 4.31
N SER A 125 -6.74 0.62 4.28
CA SER A 125 -6.38 -0.50 5.14
C SER A 125 -6.52 -0.17 6.63
N PRO A 126 -6.85 -1.16 7.49
CA PRO A 126 -6.90 -0.97 8.94
C PRO A 126 -5.49 -0.93 9.58
N ILE A 127 -4.52 -0.42 8.84
CA ILE A 127 -3.11 -0.32 9.23
C ILE A 127 -2.67 1.13 9.08
N SER A 128 -1.90 1.63 10.04
CA SER A 128 -1.23 2.93 10.01
C SER A 128 0.26 2.74 10.12
N VAL A 129 1.04 3.41 9.28
CA VAL A 129 2.50 3.37 9.32
C VAL A 129 3.02 4.59 10.08
N ILE A 130 3.59 4.36 11.25
CA ILE A 130 4.07 5.41 12.17
C ILE A 130 5.55 5.17 12.44
N ARG A 131 6.36 6.24 12.49
CA ARG A 131 7.78 6.15 12.86
C ARG A 131 7.94 6.02 14.36
N ASN A 132 8.82 5.11 14.78
CA ASN A 132 9.26 5.05 16.19
C ASN A 132 10.36 6.08 16.49
N ALA A 133 10.86 6.06 17.72
CA ALA A 133 11.91 6.99 18.18
C ALA A 133 13.23 6.86 17.39
N ASP A 134 13.51 5.68 16.82
CA ASP A 134 14.69 5.42 16.01
C ASP A 134 14.48 5.79 14.52
N GLY A 135 13.32 6.38 14.17
CA GLY A 135 12.93 6.73 12.81
C GLY A 135 12.49 5.54 11.95
N ILE A 136 12.38 4.35 12.52
CA ILE A 136 11.96 3.13 11.82
C ILE A 136 10.43 3.15 11.64
N ARG A 137 9.95 2.76 10.45
CA ARG A 137 8.52 2.64 10.16
C ARG A 137 7.94 1.38 10.80
N GLU A 138 6.87 1.55 11.55
CA GLU A 138 6.13 0.47 12.20
C GLU A 138 4.70 0.42 11.67
N SER A 139 4.27 -0.79 11.27
CA SER A 139 2.88 -1.06 10.90
C SER A 139 2.07 -1.31 12.17
N LEU A 140 1.17 -0.38 12.50
CA LEU A 140 0.35 -0.40 13.70
C LEU A 140 -1.14 -0.50 13.34
N PRO A 141 -2.00 -1.02 14.25
CA PRO A 141 -3.44 -0.98 14.05
C PRO A 141 -3.93 0.45 13.83
N GLY A 142 -4.71 0.65 12.78
CA GLY A 142 -5.42 1.87 12.44
C GLY A 142 -6.92 1.61 12.32
N GLN A 143 -7.73 2.66 12.41
CA GLN A 143 -9.16 2.55 12.16
C GLN A 143 -9.42 2.61 10.65
N MET A 144 -10.16 1.66 10.12
CA MET A 144 -10.68 1.78 8.77
C MET A 144 -11.53 3.05 8.65
N PRO A 145 -11.33 3.89 7.63
CA PRO A 145 -12.11 5.10 7.47
C PRO A 145 -13.61 4.82 7.38
N MET A 146 -14.44 5.59 8.08
CA MET A 146 -15.89 5.58 7.93
C MET A 146 -16.32 6.10 6.55
N GLY A 147 -15.51 6.99 5.97
CA GLY A 147 -15.73 7.54 4.65
C GLY A 147 -14.43 7.72 3.88
N ILE A 148 -14.52 7.55 2.56
CA ILE A 148 -13.43 7.76 1.61
C ILE A 148 -13.97 8.64 0.49
N VAL A 149 -13.30 9.78 0.32
CA VAL A 149 -13.64 10.74 -0.73
C VAL A 149 -12.40 11.01 -1.55
N VAL A 150 -12.34 10.44 -2.72
CA VAL A 150 -11.22 10.59 -3.66
C VAL A 150 -11.63 11.50 -4.80
N ASP A 151 -10.85 12.55 -4.99
CA ASP A 151 -11.00 13.49 -6.10
C ASP A 151 -10.00 13.13 -7.21
N LEU A 152 -10.52 12.60 -8.31
CA LEU A 152 -9.69 12.16 -9.44
C LEU A 152 -8.92 13.33 -10.08
N SER A 153 -9.48 14.55 -10.07
CA SER A 153 -8.80 15.73 -10.60
C SER A 153 -7.56 16.09 -9.77
N ILE A 154 -7.60 15.85 -8.45
CA ILE A 154 -6.48 16.04 -7.55
C ILE A 154 -5.46 14.92 -7.71
N ILE A 155 -5.90 13.66 -7.70
CA ILE A 155 -5.01 12.51 -7.86
C ILE A 155 -4.25 12.55 -9.19
N ALA A 156 -4.90 12.97 -10.27
CA ALA A 156 -4.27 13.11 -11.58
C ALA A 156 -3.17 14.20 -11.64
N GLN A 157 -3.16 15.14 -10.69
CA GLN A 157 -2.10 16.15 -10.57
C GLN A 157 -0.91 15.68 -9.71
N SER A 158 -1.02 14.53 -9.06
CA SER A 158 0.08 14.01 -8.23
C SER A 158 1.28 13.61 -9.10
N PRO A 159 2.51 13.74 -8.61
CA PRO A 159 3.67 13.27 -9.36
C PRO A 159 3.53 11.80 -9.77
N GLU A 160 3.76 11.50 -11.04
CA GLU A 160 3.54 10.17 -11.67
C GLU A 160 4.20 9.01 -10.89
N LYS A 161 5.36 9.27 -10.26
CA LYS A 161 6.03 8.25 -9.43
C LYS A 161 5.14 7.64 -8.34
N TYR A 162 4.18 8.38 -7.81
CA TYR A 162 3.24 7.86 -6.79
C TYR A 162 2.16 6.99 -7.44
N LEU A 163 1.67 7.36 -8.63
CA LEU A 163 0.74 6.54 -9.39
C LEU A 163 1.40 5.23 -9.84
N LYS A 164 2.66 5.29 -10.30
CA LYS A 164 3.47 4.10 -10.61
C LYS A 164 3.65 3.20 -9.39
N ALA A 165 4.00 3.78 -8.25
CA ALA A 165 4.11 3.03 -7.00
C ALA A 165 2.77 2.39 -6.61
N SER A 166 1.66 3.11 -6.74
CA SER A 166 0.32 2.58 -6.48
C SER A 166 -0.05 1.42 -7.42
N ALA A 167 0.21 1.58 -8.71
CA ALA A 167 -0.03 0.54 -9.71
C ALA A 167 0.84 -0.71 -9.45
N GLY A 168 2.07 -0.49 -8.99
CA GLY A 168 2.99 -1.54 -8.57
C GLY A 168 2.54 -2.27 -7.30
N ASP A 169 2.10 -1.54 -6.30
CA ASP A 169 1.60 -2.10 -5.04
C ASP A 169 0.39 -3.05 -5.29
N ILE A 170 -0.52 -2.66 -6.17
CA ILE A 170 -1.65 -3.51 -6.55
C ILE A 170 -1.19 -4.80 -7.25
N LEU A 171 -0.10 -4.76 -8.05
CA LEU A 171 0.44 -5.94 -8.72
C LEU A 171 0.83 -7.03 -7.71
N THR A 172 1.30 -6.65 -6.52
CA THR A 172 1.72 -7.59 -5.47
C THR A 172 0.61 -8.51 -5.01
N ASN A 173 -0.65 -8.13 -5.20
CA ASN A 173 -1.80 -8.95 -4.88
C ASN A 173 -1.79 -10.31 -5.61
N LEU A 174 -1.13 -10.41 -6.77
CA LEU A 174 -0.98 -11.70 -7.45
C LEU A 174 -0.07 -12.64 -6.67
N SER A 175 1.14 -12.19 -6.29
CA SER A 175 2.08 -13.01 -5.51
C SER A 175 1.53 -13.31 -4.12
N ALA A 176 0.93 -12.32 -3.45
CA ALA A 176 0.33 -12.48 -2.13
C ALA A 176 -0.81 -13.51 -2.13
N THR A 177 -1.72 -13.46 -3.10
CA THR A 177 -2.82 -14.42 -3.21
C THR A 177 -2.34 -15.82 -3.58
N ASN A 178 -1.29 -15.95 -4.38
CA ASN A 178 -0.66 -17.24 -4.65
C ASN A 178 -0.02 -17.84 -3.39
N ASP A 179 0.69 -17.03 -2.59
CA ASP A 179 1.24 -17.46 -1.30
C ASP A 179 0.14 -17.86 -0.32
N TRP A 180 -1.02 -17.18 -0.34
CA TRP A 180 -2.15 -17.55 0.51
C TRP A 180 -2.75 -18.90 0.13
N VAL A 181 -2.86 -19.20 -1.17
CA VAL A 181 -3.27 -20.53 -1.64
C VAL A 181 -2.24 -21.58 -1.24
N LEU A 182 -0.94 -21.28 -1.42
CA LEU A 182 0.14 -22.19 -1.03
C LEU A 182 0.10 -22.52 0.48
N ALA A 183 -0.18 -21.52 1.33
CA ALA A 183 -0.34 -21.71 2.76
C ALA A 183 -1.60 -22.55 3.12
N TYR A 184 -2.69 -22.38 2.39
CA TYR A 184 -3.87 -23.22 2.54
C TYR A 184 -3.56 -24.69 2.22
N GLU A 185 -2.86 -24.94 1.10
CA GLU A 185 -2.53 -26.30 0.64
C GLU A 185 -1.53 -27.01 1.57
N ASN A 186 -0.57 -26.28 2.15
CA ASN A 186 0.49 -26.89 2.97
C ASN A 186 0.17 -26.90 4.48
N ASN A 187 -0.46 -25.84 5.00
CA ASN A 187 -0.69 -25.66 6.43
C ASN A 187 -2.17 -25.65 6.82
N GLY A 188 -3.10 -25.69 5.85
CA GLY A 188 -4.53 -25.56 6.10
C GLY A 188 -4.95 -24.15 6.55
N ASP A 189 -4.18 -23.13 6.20
CA ASP A 189 -4.52 -21.72 6.46
C ASP A 189 -5.88 -21.38 5.82
N LYS A 190 -6.72 -20.63 6.55
CA LYS A 190 -8.06 -20.32 6.04
C LYS A 190 -7.99 -19.22 5.01
N ILE A 191 -8.62 -19.40 3.87
CA ILE A 191 -8.85 -18.36 2.86
C ILE A 191 -10.26 -17.79 3.06
N ASN A 192 -10.34 -16.45 3.04
CA ASN A 192 -11.62 -15.75 2.86
C ASN A 192 -11.81 -15.52 1.36
N ASP A 193 -12.75 -16.27 0.75
CA ASP A 193 -12.96 -16.27 -0.71
C ASP A 193 -13.24 -14.86 -1.26
N ILE A 194 -14.05 -14.05 -0.56
CA ILE A 194 -14.36 -12.68 -0.99
C ILE A 194 -13.10 -11.83 -0.98
N ALA A 195 -12.32 -11.90 0.09
CA ALA A 195 -11.07 -11.16 0.21
C ALA A 195 -10.05 -11.58 -0.85
N TYR A 196 -9.93 -12.89 -1.09
CA TYR A 196 -9.08 -13.44 -2.14
C TYR A 196 -9.44 -12.89 -3.52
N HIS A 197 -10.73 -12.96 -3.88
CA HIS A 197 -11.18 -12.48 -5.20
C HIS A 197 -11.07 -10.96 -5.35
N LEU A 198 -11.36 -10.18 -4.31
CA LEU A 198 -11.18 -8.72 -4.35
C LEU A 198 -9.71 -8.35 -4.59
N SER A 199 -8.81 -8.94 -3.83
CA SER A 199 -7.38 -8.70 -3.96
C SER A 199 -6.87 -9.10 -5.35
N ARG A 200 -7.07 -10.36 -5.73
CA ARG A 200 -6.57 -10.88 -7.01
C ARG A 200 -7.14 -10.12 -8.22
N ASN A 201 -8.44 -9.85 -8.22
CA ASN A 201 -9.07 -9.12 -9.33
C ASN A 201 -8.62 -7.66 -9.40
N SER A 202 -8.23 -7.03 -8.30
CA SER A 202 -7.67 -5.68 -8.34
C SER A 202 -6.43 -5.61 -9.24
N ALA A 203 -5.52 -6.59 -9.13
CA ALA A 203 -4.33 -6.69 -9.97
C ALA A 203 -4.67 -7.08 -11.42
N LEU A 204 -5.52 -8.08 -11.62
CA LEU A 204 -5.90 -8.53 -12.96
C LEU A 204 -6.59 -7.41 -13.75
N ASN A 205 -7.44 -6.60 -13.11
CA ASN A 205 -8.10 -5.47 -13.75
C ASN A 205 -7.11 -4.41 -14.25
N LEU A 206 -5.95 -4.25 -13.62
CA LEU A 206 -4.89 -3.34 -14.10
C LEU A 206 -4.08 -3.99 -15.22
N ILE A 207 -3.70 -5.26 -15.08
CA ILE A 207 -2.90 -5.98 -16.07
C ILE A 207 -3.63 -6.04 -17.42
N TYR A 208 -4.93 -6.30 -17.39
CA TYR A 208 -5.77 -6.38 -18.61
C TYR A 208 -6.43 -5.06 -18.99
N PHE A 209 -6.03 -3.93 -18.39
CA PHE A 209 -6.57 -2.64 -18.77
C PHE A 209 -6.05 -2.22 -20.16
N SER A 210 -6.95 -1.80 -21.03
CA SER A 210 -6.65 -1.61 -22.47
C SER A 210 -5.71 -0.45 -22.78
N ASN A 211 -5.60 0.54 -21.89
CA ASN A 211 -4.77 1.73 -22.08
C ASN A 211 -4.05 2.09 -20.78
N VAL A 212 -2.82 1.58 -20.62
CA VAL A 212 -1.94 1.83 -19.48
C VAL A 212 -1.21 3.16 -19.71
N ASP A 213 -1.83 4.24 -19.26
CA ASP A 213 -1.31 5.61 -19.41
C ASP A 213 -1.69 6.44 -18.18
N PHE A 214 -0.71 7.00 -17.50
CA PHE A 214 -0.90 7.83 -16.30
C PHE A 214 -1.51 9.22 -16.57
N GLY A 215 -1.60 9.64 -17.83
CA GLY A 215 -2.40 10.79 -18.28
C GLY A 215 -3.87 10.44 -18.54
N TYR A 216 -4.21 9.15 -18.61
CA TYR A 216 -5.55 8.67 -18.92
C TYR A 216 -6.38 8.49 -17.66
N LYS A 217 -7.30 9.41 -17.38
CA LYS A 217 -8.11 9.40 -16.15
C LYS A 217 -8.81 8.06 -15.83
N PRO A 218 -9.37 7.30 -16.81
CA PRO A 218 -9.96 6.00 -16.53
C PRO A 218 -8.94 4.99 -15.99
N PHE A 219 -7.67 5.04 -16.41
CA PHE A 219 -6.61 4.21 -15.84
C PHE A 219 -6.27 4.64 -14.40
N ILE A 220 -6.16 5.95 -14.15
CA ILE A 220 -5.97 6.48 -12.78
C ILE A 220 -7.13 6.04 -11.87
N LYS A 221 -8.36 6.11 -12.36
CA LYS A 221 -9.55 5.63 -11.63
C LYS A 221 -9.43 4.14 -11.31
N GLN A 222 -8.93 3.33 -12.26
CA GLN A 222 -8.73 1.89 -12.05
C GLN A 222 -7.66 1.63 -10.97
N ILE A 223 -6.55 2.42 -10.93
CA ILE A 223 -5.54 2.34 -9.89
C ILE A 223 -6.18 2.65 -8.51
N VAL A 224 -6.94 3.74 -8.40
CA VAL A 224 -7.63 4.08 -7.13
C VAL A 224 -8.56 2.94 -6.70
N GLN A 225 -9.38 2.42 -7.62
CA GLN A 225 -10.28 1.28 -7.34
C GLN A 225 -9.50 0.04 -6.89
N GLY A 226 -8.36 -0.24 -7.51
CA GLY A 226 -7.48 -1.35 -7.13
C GLY A 226 -7.00 -1.23 -5.69
N GLN A 227 -6.54 -0.05 -5.27
CA GLN A 227 -6.13 0.21 -3.89
C GLN A 227 -7.29 0.04 -2.89
N LEU A 228 -8.48 0.49 -3.28
CA LEU A 228 -9.68 0.33 -2.46
C LEU A 228 -10.05 -1.15 -2.29
N TYR A 229 -9.96 -1.95 -3.34
CA TYR A 229 -10.20 -3.40 -3.27
C TYR A 229 -9.16 -4.11 -2.41
N SER A 230 -7.88 -3.71 -2.49
CA SER A 230 -6.81 -4.23 -1.63
C SER A 230 -7.11 -4.00 -0.14
N GLY A 231 -7.43 -2.77 0.24
CA GLY A 231 -7.76 -2.44 1.63
C GLY A 231 -9.04 -3.11 2.13
N LEU A 232 -10.09 -3.22 1.28
CA LEU A 232 -11.30 -3.97 1.60
C LEU A 232 -11.02 -5.46 1.79
N ALA A 233 -10.16 -6.04 0.95
CA ALA A 233 -9.76 -7.43 1.07
C ALA A 233 -9.09 -7.71 2.42
N MET A 234 -8.15 -6.86 2.85
CA MET A 234 -7.51 -6.98 4.17
C MET A 234 -8.53 -6.84 5.31
N ALA A 235 -9.47 -5.91 5.22
CA ALA A 235 -10.50 -5.72 6.23
C ALA A 235 -11.42 -6.95 6.35
N LEU A 236 -11.82 -7.55 5.22
CA LEU A 236 -12.65 -8.76 5.17
C LEU A 236 -11.90 -10.00 5.66
N ALA A 237 -10.62 -10.11 5.35
CA ALA A 237 -9.76 -11.20 5.85
C ALA A 237 -9.46 -11.04 7.34
N GLY A 238 -9.43 -9.81 7.87
CA GLY A 238 -8.97 -9.48 9.22
C GLY A 238 -7.45 -9.56 9.38
N GLU A 239 -6.74 -9.65 8.27
CA GLU A 239 -5.28 -9.74 8.18
C GLU A 239 -4.78 -9.23 6.83
N SER A 240 -3.46 -9.07 6.69
CA SER A 240 -2.87 -8.57 5.44
C SER A 240 -2.54 -9.64 4.39
N ARG A 241 -2.85 -10.92 4.62
CA ARG A 241 -2.59 -12.03 3.68
C ARG A 241 -3.06 -11.77 2.24
N PRO A 242 -4.23 -11.16 2.00
CA PRO A 242 -4.67 -10.89 0.64
C PRO A 242 -3.72 -10.03 -0.18
N CYS A 243 -2.97 -9.14 0.46
CA CYS A 243 -2.13 -8.13 -0.19
C CYS A 243 -0.65 -8.18 0.24
N SER A 244 -0.25 -9.18 1.03
CA SER A 244 1.10 -9.23 1.59
C SER A 244 1.57 -10.68 1.72
N GLY A 245 2.37 -11.12 0.79
CA GLY A 245 3.01 -12.45 0.73
C GLY A 245 4.53 -12.37 0.89
N SER A 246 5.24 -13.22 0.17
CA SER A 246 6.71 -13.30 0.14
C SER A 246 7.37 -11.99 -0.28
N GLU A 247 6.78 -11.26 -1.21
CA GLU A 247 7.29 -9.97 -1.68
C GLU A 247 7.37 -8.95 -0.54
N HIS A 248 6.40 -8.89 0.33
CA HIS A 248 6.42 -8.00 1.49
C HIS A 248 7.39 -8.47 2.57
N LEU A 249 7.57 -9.79 2.76
CA LEU A 249 8.58 -10.31 3.69
C LEU A 249 9.99 -9.89 3.25
N ILE A 250 10.30 -10.02 1.96
CA ILE A 250 11.58 -9.57 1.39
C ILE A 250 11.71 -8.05 1.51
N SER A 251 10.66 -7.29 1.20
CA SER A 251 10.64 -5.82 1.34
C SER A 251 10.94 -5.37 2.77
N HIS A 252 10.31 -5.99 3.77
CA HIS A 252 10.57 -5.69 5.18
C HIS A 252 12.00 -6.05 5.61
N ALA A 253 12.56 -7.14 5.08
CA ALA A 253 13.97 -7.48 5.32
C ALA A 253 14.91 -6.39 4.77
N LEU A 254 14.67 -5.91 3.54
CA LEU A 254 15.43 -4.81 2.94
C LEU A 254 15.30 -3.51 3.73
N ASP A 255 14.11 -3.18 4.21
CA ASP A 255 13.87 -1.99 5.05
C ASP A 255 14.59 -2.11 6.40
N PHE A 256 14.55 -3.28 7.02
CA PHE A 256 15.28 -3.57 8.26
C PHE A 256 16.80 -3.40 8.09
N MET A 257 17.32 -3.84 6.94
CA MET A 257 18.74 -3.68 6.57
C MET A 257 19.07 -2.24 6.12
N LYS A 258 18.08 -1.34 6.05
CA LYS A 258 18.22 0.06 5.55
C LYS A 258 18.78 0.16 4.13
N LEU A 259 18.46 -0.80 3.27
CA LEU A 259 18.93 -0.86 1.88
C LEU A 259 18.04 -0.08 0.90
N THR A 260 16.86 0.39 1.33
CA THR A 260 15.81 0.95 0.46
C THR A 260 15.60 2.45 0.60
N ASN A 261 16.63 3.17 1.01
CA ASN A 261 16.54 4.62 1.26
C ASN A 261 16.02 5.39 0.02
N GLY A 262 14.85 6.04 0.18
CA GLY A 262 14.26 6.90 -0.86
C GLY A 262 13.39 6.18 -1.90
N VAL A 263 13.33 4.85 -1.90
CA VAL A 263 12.44 4.07 -2.77
C VAL A 263 11.01 4.10 -2.21
N LEU A 264 10.02 4.34 -3.07
CA LEU A 264 8.62 4.23 -2.66
C LEU A 264 8.25 2.77 -2.42
N HIS A 265 7.50 2.51 -1.34
CA HIS A 265 7.12 1.15 -0.93
C HIS A 265 6.47 0.36 -2.08
N GLY A 266 5.48 0.94 -2.77
CA GLY A 266 4.81 0.26 -3.88
C GLY A 266 5.74 -0.10 -5.05
N THR A 267 6.73 0.74 -5.36
CA THR A 267 7.76 0.43 -6.36
C THR A 267 8.65 -0.73 -5.91
N GLN A 268 9.05 -0.72 -4.65
CA GLN A 268 9.89 -1.75 -4.05
C GLN A 268 9.18 -3.12 -4.05
N VAL A 269 7.97 -3.19 -3.48
CA VAL A 269 7.24 -4.45 -3.39
C VAL A 269 6.82 -4.98 -4.77
N ALA A 270 6.57 -4.09 -5.74
CA ALA A 270 6.29 -4.47 -7.11
C ALA A 270 7.47 -5.19 -7.78
N SER A 271 8.67 -4.62 -7.68
CA SER A 271 9.89 -5.24 -8.19
C SER A 271 10.11 -6.61 -7.58
N ILE A 272 9.94 -6.71 -6.25
CA ILE A 272 10.08 -7.99 -5.53
C ILE A 272 8.97 -8.97 -5.91
N SER A 273 7.75 -8.49 -6.16
CA SER A 273 6.63 -9.34 -6.58
C SER A 273 6.89 -10.08 -7.89
N LEU A 274 7.59 -9.46 -8.86
CA LEU A 274 7.99 -10.14 -10.09
C LEU A 274 8.91 -11.33 -9.79
N PHE A 275 9.86 -11.18 -8.87
CA PHE A 275 10.69 -12.28 -8.41
C PHE A 275 9.88 -13.32 -7.62
N SER A 276 8.98 -12.91 -6.75
CA SER A 276 8.09 -13.83 -6.02
C SER A 276 7.22 -14.65 -6.98
N LEU A 277 6.64 -14.02 -8.01
CA LEU A 277 5.89 -14.71 -9.05
C LEU A 277 6.76 -15.69 -9.85
N PHE A 278 8.03 -15.36 -10.09
CA PHE A 278 8.99 -16.28 -10.71
C PHE A 278 9.25 -17.50 -9.81
N LEU A 279 9.48 -17.31 -8.51
CA LEU A 279 9.62 -18.40 -7.53
C LEU A 279 8.38 -19.31 -7.50
N GLN A 280 7.19 -18.73 -7.59
CA GLN A 280 5.91 -19.42 -7.61
C GLN A 280 5.59 -20.10 -8.95
N ASN A 281 6.44 -19.95 -9.99
CA ASN A 281 6.18 -20.37 -11.38
C ASN A 281 4.86 -19.77 -11.94
N LYS A 282 4.57 -18.52 -11.59
CA LYS A 282 3.35 -17.79 -11.97
C LYS A 282 3.63 -16.48 -12.72
N LEU A 283 4.90 -16.13 -12.97
CA LEU A 283 5.26 -14.99 -13.80
C LEU A 283 4.94 -15.31 -15.27
N ASN A 284 4.11 -14.51 -15.90
CA ASN A 284 3.65 -14.68 -17.29
C ASN A 284 3.89 -13.43 -18.14
N GLU A 285 3.70 -13.55 -19.45
CA GLU A 285 3.96 -12.48 -20.41
C GLU A 285 3.10 -11.24 -20.18
N GLU A 286 1.84 -11.39 -19.78
CA GLU A 286 0.92 -10.28 -19.51
C GLU A 286 1.40 -9.46 -18.30
N THR A 287 1.86 -10.14 -17.24
CA THR A 287 2.42 -9.48 -16.07
C THR A 287 3.71 -8.74 -16.39
N ILE A 288 4.58 -9.34 -17.22
CA ILE A 288 5.82 -8.72 -17.69
C ILE A 288 5.51 -7.48 -18.53
N ALA A 289 4.58 -7.60 -19.48
CA ALA A 289 4.17 -6.48 -20.33
C ALA A 289 3.58 -5.33 -19.50
N TYR A 290 2.72 -5.65 -18.54
CA TYR A 290 2.18 -4.65 -17.61
C TYR A 290 3.30 -3.96 -16.82
N ALA A 291 4.21 -4.73 -16.20
CA ALA A 291 5.32 -4.19 -15.42
C ALA A 291 6.20 -3.22 -16.22
N ARG A 292 6.44 -3.52 -17.50
CA ARG A 292 7.12 -2.60 -18.43
C ARG A 292 6.33 -1.32 -18.67
N ASN A 293 5.04 -1.44 -18.96
CA ASN A 293 4.18 -0.29 -19.29
C ASN A 293 4.05 0.68 -18.10
N VAL A 294 4.13 0.20 -16.87
CA VAL A 294 4.10 1.03 -15.65
C VAL A 294 5.49 1.35 -15.09
N ASP A 295 6.56 0.96 -15.81
CA ASP A 295 7.94 1.26 -15.46
C ASP A 295 8.35 0.68 -14.07
N ILE A 296 7.95 -0.56 -13.79
CA ILE A 296 8.37 -1.28 -12.59
C ILE A 296 9.80 -1.80 -12.79
N PRO A 297 10.74 -1.51 -11.86
CA PRO A 297 12.05 -2.11 -11.86
C PRO A 297 11.98 -3.64 -11.77
N PHE A 298 12.71 -4.37 -12.60
CA PHE A 298 12.65 -5.82 -12.59
C PHE A 298 13.58 -6.46 -11.55
N CYS A 299 14.73 -5.88 -11.32
CA CYS A 299 15.74 -6.44 -10.41
C CYS A 299 16.00 -5.51 -9.22
N PHE A 300 16.45 -6.07 -8.09
CA PHE A 300 16.75 -5.29 -6.89
C PHE A 300 17.84 -4.24 -7.10
N HIS A 301 18.81 -4.47 -7.98
CA HIS A 301 19.82 -3.46 -8.27
C HIS A 301 19.26 -2.26 -9.06
N ASP A 302 18.14 -2.42 -9.77
CA ASP A 302 17.44 -1.29 -10.41
C ASP A 302 16.80 -0.37 -9.36
N LEU A 303 16.64 -0.87 -8.13
CA LEU A 303 16.24 -0.12 -6.94
C LEU A 303 17.43 0.52 -6.20
N ALA A 304 18.63 0.53 -6.82
CA ALA A 304 19.88 0.94 -6.19
C ALA A 304 20.25 0.14 -4.91
N ILE A 305 19.83 -1.11 -4.83
CA ILE A 305 20.13 -2.01 -3.73
C ILE A 305 21.35 -2.85 -4.11
N GLU A 306 22.46 -2.70 -3.37
CA GLU A 306 23.63 -3.56 -3.51
C GLU A 306 23.39 -4.93 -2.88
N ILE A 307 23.22 -5.95 -3.72
CA ILE A 307 22.75 -7.27 -3.30
C ILE A 307 23.86 -8.27 -3.11
N LYS A 308 25.02 -8.11 -3.76
CA LYS A 308 26.02 -9.17 -3.94
C LYS A 308 26.39 -9.95 -2.67
N GLU A 309 26.40 -9.31 -1.51
CA GLU A 309 26.78 -9.93 -0.23
C GLU A 309 25.58 -10.17 0.70
N ASN A 310 24.36 -9.82 0.28
CA ASN A 310 23.20 -9.72 1.16
C ASN A 310 22.09 -10.74 0.89
N LEU A 311 22.13 -11.53 -0.19
CA LEU A 311 21.05 -12.46 -0.53
C LEU A 311 20.74 -13.48 0.57
N THR A 312 21.79 -14.07 1.16
CA THR A 312 21.68 -14.96 2.34
C THR A 312 20.94 -14.27 3.48
N LEU A 313 21.38 -13.06 3.85
CA LEU A 313 20.80 -12.33 4.97
C LEU A 313 19.38 -11.86 4.65
N ILE A 314 19.11 -11.44 3.41
CA ILE A 314 17.76 -11.09 2.93
C ILE A 314 16.81 -12.28 3.10
N TYR A 315 17.22 -13.48 2.64
CA TYR A 315 16.41 -14.69 2.79
C TYR A 315 16.14 -15.02 4.25
N GLN A 316 17.18 -15.08 5.09
CA GLN A 316 17.08 -15.41 6.51
C GLN A 316 16.20 -14.40 7.29
N LEU A 317 16.34 -13.11 7.01
CA LEU A 317 15.52 -12.09 7.63
C LEU A 317 14.07 -12.16 7.13
N SER A 318 13.84 -12.38 5.83
CA SER A 318 12.50 -12.47 5.25
C SER A 318 11.64 -13.50 5.96
N GLN A 319 12.18 -14.68 6.26
CA GLN A 319 11.48 -15.73 7.00
C GLN A 319 11.12 -15.33 8.46
N ARG A 320 11.83 -14.34 9.03
CA ARG A 320 11.61 -13.87 10.40
C ARG A 320 10.71 -12.64 10.51
N MET A 321 10.42 -11.94 9.40
CA MET A 321 9.65 -10.69 9.41
C MET A 321 8.22 -10.87 9.91
N ARG A 322 7.58 -11.99 9.64
CA ARG A 322 6.24 -12.33 10.13
C ARG A 322 6.16 -13.81 10.52
N PRO A 323 6.48 -14.15 11.78
CA PRO A 323 6.43 -15.54 12.24
C PRO A 323 5.07 -16.19 11.99
N GLY A 324 5.07 -17.41 11.44
CA GLY A 324 3.85 -18.17 11.14
C GLY A 324 3.18 -17.80 9.80
N ARG A 325 3.71 -16.87 9.03
CA ARG A 325 3.23 -16.59 7.66
C ARG A 325 3.93 -17.49 6.65
N PHE A 326 3.29 -18.57 6.27
CA PHE A 326 3.80 -19.49 5.25
C PHE A 326 3.68 -18.86 3.86
N THR A 327 4.74 -18.93 3.06
CA THR A 327 4.87 -18.37 1.71
C THR A 327 5.73 -19.28 0.84
N VAL A 328 6.00 -18.92 -0.41
CA VAL A 328 6.93 -19.64 -1.27
C VAL A 328 8.36 -19.71 -0.70
N LEU A 329 8.75 -18.75 0.16
CA LEU A 329 10.06 -18.78 0.82
C LEU A 329 10.23 -19.97 1.78
N ASP A 330 9.15 -20.51 2.30
CA ASP A 330 9.16 -21.68 3.19
C ASP A 330 9.25 -23.00 2.43
N THR A 331 9.14 -22.97 1.11
CA THR A 331 9.22 -24.16 0.22
C THR A 331 10.59 -24.33 -0.45
N ILE A 332 11.52 -23.41 -0.23
CA ILE A 332 12.84 -23.41 -0.85
C ILE A 332 13.94 -23.24 0.20
N THR A 333 15.14 -23.74 -0.07
CA THR A 333 16.32 -23.52 0.76
C THR A 333 16.97 -22.17 0.46
N GLU A 334 17.95 -21.76 1.29
CA GLU A 334 18.76 -20.56 1.07
C GLU A 334 19.54 -20.64 -0.25
N GLU A 335 20.16 -21.81 -0.52
CA GLU A 335 20.89 -22.04 -1.75
C GLU A 335 19.98 -21.96 -2.99
N GLU A 336 18.77 -22.52 -2.89
CA GLU A 336 17.78 -22.43 -3.95
C GLU A 336 17.30 -20.99 -4.17
N PHE A 337 17.10 -20.20 -3.10
CA PHE A 337 16.74 -18.79 -3.22
C PHE A 337 17.78 -17.99 -3.99
N ILE A 338 19.07 -18.15 -3.65
CA ILE A 338 20.19 -17.49 -4.32
C ILE A 338 20.30 -17.95 -5.77
N TYR A 339 20.20 -19.26 -6.02
CA TYR A 339 20.22 -19.81 -7.37
C TYR A 339 19.07 -19.25 -8.23
N LYS A 340 17.85 -19.28 -7.70
CA LYS A 340 16.63 -18.77 -8.37
C LYS A 340 16.68 -17.27 -8.63
N TYR A 341 17.30 -16.48 -7.76
CA TYR A 341 17.48 -15.06 -8.00
C TYR A 341 18.43 -14.81 -9.20
N ASN A 342 19.52 -15.56 -9.28
CA ASN A 342 20.44 -15.49 -10.43
C ASN A 342 19.77 -15.94 -11.72
N GLU A 343 18.99 -17.03 -11.68
CA GLU A 343 18.19 -17.51 -12.80
C GLU A 343 17.16 -16.45 -13.27
N TYR A 344 16.49 -15.81 -12.32
CA TYR A 344 15.57 -14.70 -12.61
C TYR A 344 16.28 -13.51 -13.27
N CYS A 345 17.46 -13.12 -12.78
CA CYS A 345 18.24 -12.05 -13.40
C CYS A 345 18.67 -12.38 -14.84
N LEU A 346 18.99 -13.63 -15.12
CA LEU A 346 19.30 -14.08 -16.49
C LEU A 346 18.04 -14.07 -17.38
N PHE A 347 16.92 -14.55 -16.86
CA PHE A 347 15.62 -14.49 -17.54
C PHE A 347 15.25 -13.05 -17.92
N VAL A 348 15.39 -12.08 -16.99
CA VAL A 348 15.12 -10.67 -17.25
C VAL A 348 16.03 -10.11 -18.35
N LYS A 349 17.33 -10.50 -18.38
CA LYS A 349 18.25 -10.10 -19.44
C LYS A 349 17.85 -10.59 -20.82
N GLU A 350 17.37 -11.83 -20.91
CA GLU A 350 16.92 -12.44 -22.15
C GLU A 350 15.64 -11.78 -22.66
N GLN A 351 14.73 -11.39 -21.75
CA GLN A 351 13.51 -10.67 -22.12
C GLN A 351 13.77 -9.23 -22.59
N PHE A 352 14.89 -8.59 -22.17
CA PHE A 352 15.21 -7.18 -22.43
C PHE A 352 16.64 -6.96 -22.91
N PRO A 353 17.03 -7.48 -24.06
CA PRO A 353 18.43 -7.50 -24.53
C PRO A 353 19.08 -6.13 -24.77
N GLY A 354 18.30 -5.04 -24.80
CA GLY A 354 18.80 -3.66 -25.03
C GLY A 354 18.87 -2.78 -23.78
N GLU A 355 18.07 -3.08 -22.75
CA GLU A 355 17.89 -2.22 -21.58
C GLU A 355 18.83 -2.57 -20.44
N THR A 356 19.37 -3.76 -20.41
CA THR A 356 20.06 -4.37 -19.26
C THR A 356 21.59 -4.47 -19.39
N GLN A 357 22.17 -4.10 -20.55
CA GLN A 357 23.61 -4.34 -20.83
C GLN A 357 24.58 -3.67 -19.82
N ASN A 358 24.17 -2.64 -19.12
CA ASN A 358 25.01 -1.94 -18.12
C ASN A 358 24.63 -2.15 -16.67
N ARG A 359 23.56 -2.89 -16.36
CA ARG A 359 22.94 -2.87 -15.02
C ARG A 359 23.02 -4.19 -14.25
N ILE A 360 23.11 -5.35 -14.92
CA ILE A 360 23.03 -6.64 -14.23
C ILE A 360 24.38 -7.36 -14.24
N LYS A 361 25.05 -7.45 -13.08
CA LYS A 361 26.17 -8.37 -12.86
C LYS A 361 25.66 -9.56 -12.04
N PRO A 362 25.76 -10.82 -12.54
CA PRO A 362 25.39 -11.99 -11.74
C PRO A 362 26.23 -12.05 -10.46
N VAL A 363 25.61 -12.49 -9.38
CA VAL A 363 26.30 -12.78 -8.11
C VAL A 363 27.13 -14.02 -8.31
N ALA A 364 28.43 -13.96 -8.06
CA ALA A 364 29.27 -15.15 -8.11
C ALA A 364 28.85 -16.10 -6.98
N VAL A 365 28.49 -17.32 -7.36
CA VAL A 365 28.34 -18.42 -6.39
C VAL A 365 29.74 -18.98 -6.22
N ASP A 366 30.39 -18.71 -5.09
CA ASP A 366 31.61 -19.40 -4.73
C ASP A 366 31.29 -20.88 -4.59
N LYS A 367 32.11 -21.70 -5.31
CA LYS A 367 32.00 -23.16 -5.33
C LYS A 367 32.57 -23.76 -4.07
#